data_ee7e46e683e6350bcbb4c140446b67c2
#
_entry.id   ee7e46e683e6350bcbb4c140446b67c2
#
_cell.length_a   1.000
_cell.length_b   1.000
_cell.length_c   1.000
_cell.angle_alpha   90.00
_cell.angle_beta   90.00
_cell.angle_gamma   90.00
#
_symmetry.space_group_name_H-M   'P 1'
#
loop_
_entity.id
_entity.type
_entity.pdbx_description
1 polymer ?
#
loop_
_entity_poly.entity_id
_entity_poly.type
_entity_poly.pdbx_seq_one_letter_code
_entity_poly.pdbx_strand_id
1 'polypeptide(L)'
;MEMFLGTLLVMTGGLVMGSLGWPMKLMKKFQFEHWWFVGMLFGLFLIPWFITLTMCPNAFRAYASVEPSVLLKSNLFSLCWGIANVLLGICFVRIGIALSFAILTGVGVSLGVTIPMVVKGSGLFSTAADLISPAGKMILAGVAVMMVGIVFVAFAGFGRDRMLKNTGNKPGGFWGGLIMCIIAGILSCGISFAFVYSQGPIVQAMKAQGASDIPANISVWAVGLLAGGLVNIMYPAFLLTKNKSWSLFRQSGKEVALSLVIGINFITAVTIMGKGMLLIGAFGASVGFGVYQAMQILGGQAAGFISGEWKGVHGKPLKQMCIGIIILIIAALVMAYGNSLPKV
;
A
#
# COMPACT_ATOMS: atom_id res chain seq x y z
N MET A 1 26.25 2.97 6.44
CA MET A 1 25.48 2.06 7.33
C MET A 1 24.00 2.42 7.35
N GLU A 2 23.63 3.69 7.52
CA GLU A 2 22.24 4.15 7.58
C GLU A 2 21.42 3.84 6.31
N MET A 3 21.96 4.12 5.12
CA MET A 3 21.30 3.82 3.86
C MET A 3 21.03 2.32 3.67
N PHE A 4 21.95 1.45 4.09
CA PHE A 4 21.74 0.00 4.05
C PHE A 4 20.61 -0.42 5.00
N LEU A 5 20.63 0.07 6.24
CA LEU A 5 19.57 -0.19 7.21
C LEU A 5 18.22 0.37 6.71
N GLY A 6 18.22 1.58 6.16
CA GLY A 6 17.03 2.19 5.55
C GLY A 6 16.43 1.31 4.45
N THR A 7 17.27 0.78 3.57
CA THR A 7 16.83 -0.12 2.49
C THR A 7 16.23 -1.41 3.06
N LEU A 8 16.87 -2.04 4.06
CA LEU A 8 16.32 -3.23 4.72
C LEU A 8 14.96 -2.96 5.38
N LEU A 9 14.81 -1.80 6.05
CA LEU A 9 13.53 -1.43 6.66
C LEU A 9 12.45 -1.24 5.59
N VAL A 10 12.75 -0.55 4.50
CA VAL A 10 11.81 -0.38 3.38
C VAL A 10 11.40 -1.74 2.78
N MET A 11 12.36 -2.63 2.57
CA MET A 11 12.07 -3.99 2.09
C MET A 11 11.17 -4.76 3.05
N THR A 12 11.49 -4.73 4.34
CA THR A 12 10.70 -5.39 5.40
C THR A 12 9.29 -4.81 5.46
N GLY A 13 9.15 -3.49 5.46
CA GLY A 13 7.86 -2.81 5.43
C GLY A 13 7.00 -3.23 4.24
N GLY A 14 7.61 -3.36 3.05
CA GLY A 14 6.92 -3.85 1.85
C GLY A 14 6.42 -5.29 2.01
N LEU A 15 7.26 -6.21 2.49
CA LEU A 15 6.85 -7.61 2.74
C LEU A 15 5.70 -7.69 3.75
N VAL A 16 5.76 -6.91 4.83
CA VAL A 16 4.71 -6.83 5.86
C VAL A 16 3.41 -6.31 5.23
N MET A 17 3.45 -5.25 4.44
CA MET A 17 2.26 -4.73 3.74
C MET A 17 1.68 -5.75 2.76
N GLY A 18 2.52 -6.45 2.01
CA GLY A 18 2.07 -7.49 1.09
C GLY A 18 1.32 -8.64 1.78
N SER A 19 1.67 -8.93 3.03
CA SER A 19 0.98 -9.95 3.83
C SER A 19 -0.33 -9.48 4.47
N LEU A 20 -0.75 -8.23 4.26
CA LEU A 20 -1.90 -7.60 4.91
C LEU A 20 -3.17 -8.45 4.88
N GLY A 21 -3.46 -9.07 3.75
CA GLY A 21 -4.66 -9.88 3.58
C GLY A 21 -4.58 -11.30 4.14
N TRP A 22 -3.41 -11.75 4.62
CA TRP A 22 -3.24 -13.14 5.05
C TRP A 22 -4.16 -13.55 6.22
N PRO A 23 -4.37 -12.73 7.28
CA PRO A 23 -5.23 -13.14 8.40
C PRO A 23 -6.68 -13.45 7.98
N MET A 24 -7.19 -12.83 6.90
CA MET A 24 -8.55 -13.12 6.42
C MET A 24 -8.74 -14.58 6.00
N LYS A 25 -7.67 -15.26 5.57
CA LYS A 25 -7.73 -16.68 5.18
C LYS A 25 -7.99 -17.62 6.35
N LEU A 26 -7.75 -17.17 7.57
CA LEU A 26 -8.00 -17.91 8.80
C LEU A 26 -9.42 -17.67 9.35
N MET A 27 -10.17 -16.75 8.74
CA MET A 27 -11.53 -16.40 9.14
C MET A 27 -12.54 -17.31 8.42
N LYS A 28 -13.59 -17.72 9.13
CA LYS A 28 -14.65 -18.59 8.62
C LYS A 28 -16.01 -17.90 8.56
N LYS A 29 -16.25 -16.97 9.49
CA LYS A 29 -17.55 -16.29 9.67
C LYS A 29 -17.54 -14.89 9.11
N PHE A 30 -16.41 -14.16 9.24
CA PHE A 30 -16.31 -12.78 8.79
C PHE A 30 -16.28 -12.69 7.26
N GLN A 31 -17.14 -11.83 6.74
CA GLN A 31 -17.13 -11.38 5.35
C GLN A 31 -16.18 -10.17 5.21
N PHE A 32 -16.00 -9.68 3.98
CA PHE A 32 -15.15 -8.53 3.68
C PHE A 32 -15.42 -7.35 4.62
N GLU A 33 -16.68 -6.94 4.79
CA GLU A 33 -17.06 -5.79 5.58
C GLU A 33 -16.65 -5.87 7.06
N HIS A 34 -16.62 -7.08 7.63
CA HIS A 34 -16.27 -7.27 9.04
C HIS A 34 -14.78 -7.03 9.29
N TRP A 35 -13.92 -7.76 8.59
CA TRP A 35 -12.49 -7.70 8.82
C TRP A 35 -11.86 -6.41 8.27
N TRP A 36 -12.43 -5.85 7.17
CA TRP A 36 -11.96 -4.58 6.63
C TRP A 36 -12.32 -3.42 7.56
N PHE A 37 -13.56 -3.40 8.08
CA PHE A 37 -14.01 -2.37 9.03
C PHE A 37 -13.08 -2.30 10.25
N VAL A 38 -12.88 -3.41 10.94
CA VAL A 38 -12.04 -3.44 12.16
C VAL A 38 -10.58 -3.11 11.81
N GLY A 39 -10.02 -3.76 10.79
CA GLY A 39 -8.63 -3.54 10.39
C GLY A 39 -8.34 -2.09 10.02
N MET A 40 -9.20 -1.47 9.22
CA MET A 40 -9.01 -0.09 8.77
C MET A 40 -9.36 0.96 9.84
N LEU A 41 -10.38 0.71 10.67
CA LEU A 41 -10.67 1.56 11.82
C LEU A 41 -9.46 1.68 12.75
N PHE A 42 -8.81 0.56 13.06
CA PHE A 42 -7.62 0.57 13.90
C PHE A 42 -6.39 1.09 13.15
N GLY A 43 -6.09 0.54 11.97
CA GLY A 43 -4.86 0.84 11.24
C GLY A 43 -4.80 2.24 10.64
N LEU A 44 -5.92 2.78 10.14
CA LEU A 44 -5.95 4.08 9.47
C LEU A 44 -6.47 5.22 10.34
N PHE A 45 -7.20 4.93 11.42
CA PHE A 45 -7.80 5.98 12.22
C PHE A 45 -7.33 5.93 13.69
N LEU A 46 -7.68 4.89 14.45
CA LEU A 46 -7.45 4.89 15.89
C LEU A 46 -5.95 4.93 16.25
N ILE A 47 -5.12 4.12 15.63
CA ILE A 47 -3.69 4.06 15.96
C ILE A 47 -2.95 5.33 15.50
N PRO A 48 -3.12 5.85 14.26
CA PRO A 48 -2.51 7.12 13.88
C PRO A 48 -2.89 8.28 14.78
N TRP A 49 -4.19 8.40 15.12
CA TRP A 49 -4.65 9.45 16.04
C TRP A 49 -4.12 9.28 17.45
N PHE A 50 -4.12 8.04 17.98
CA PHE A 50 -3.56 7.76 19.30
C PHE A 50 -2.07 8.15 19.38
N ILE A 51 -1.27 7.73 18.40
CA ILE A 51 0.16 8.08 18.36
C ILE A 51 0.34 9.60 18.22
N THR A 52 -0.43 10.24 17.35
CA THR A 52 -0.34 11.69 17.15
C THR A 52 -0.66 12.45 18.43
N LEU A 53 -1.75 12.10 19.12
CA LEU A 53 -2.20 12.83 20.31
C LEU A 53 -1.31 12.57 21.54
N THR A 54 -0.67 11.39 21.63
CA THR A 54 0.16 11.02 22.78
C THR A 54 1.64 11.36 22.60
N MET A 55 2.13 11.36 21.35
CA MET A 55 3.56 11.49 21.05
C MET A 55 3.94 12.76 20.28
N CYS A 56 2.96 13.54 19.79
CA CYS A 56 3.21 14.85 19.17
C CYS A 56 2.69 15.95 20.09
N PRO A 57 3.58 16.72 20.74
CA PRO A 57 3.17 17.85 21.57
C PRO A 57 2.36 18.87 20.75
N ASN A 58 1.30 19.42 21.35
CA ASN A 58 0.45 20.44 20.72
C ASN A 58 -0.04 20.08 19.30
N ALA A 59 -0.37 18.81 19.04
CA ALA A 59 -0.73 18.30 17.71
C ALA A 59 -1.79 19.15 16.99
N PHE A 60 -2.85 19.59 17.70
CA PHE A 60 -3.89 20.44 17.10
C PHE A 60 -3.36 21.81 16.67
N ARG A 61 -2.44 22.40 17.45
CA ARG A 61 -1.79 23.66 17.09
C ARG A 61 -0.89 23.48 15.87
N ALA A 62 -0.17 22.35 15.80
CA ALA A 62 0.62 22.00 14.62
C ALA A 62 -0.26 21.88 13.37
N TYR A 63 -1.38 21.16 13.43
CA TYR A 63 -2.31 21.08 12.30
C TYR A 63 -2.92 22.42 11.91
N ALA A 64 -3.27 23.27 12.88
CA ALA A 64 -3.82 24.59 12.62
C ALA A 64 -2.82 25.55 11.95
N SER A 65 -1.51 25.29 12.06
CA SER A 65 -0.47 26.06 11.38
C SER A 65 -0.22 25.62 9.92
N VAL A 66 -0.76 24.48 9.51
CA VAL A 66 -0.66 24.02 8.11
C VAL A 66 -1.71 24.74 7.28
N GLU A 67 -1.31 25.23 6.10
CA GLU A 67 -2.22 25.91 5.19
C GLU A 67 -3.42 25.03 4.81
N PRO A 68 -4.68 25.52 4.96
CA PRO A 68 -5.88 24.75 4.69
C PRO A 68 -5.94 24.20 3.25
N SER A 69 -5.42 24.94 2.27
CA SER A 69 -5.36 24.51 0.87
C SER A 69 -4.54 23.23 0.68
N VAL A 70 -3.47 23.09 1.45
CA VAL A 70 -2.59 21.89 1.45
C VAL A 70 -3.37 20.68 1.97
N LEU A 71 -4.06 20.83 3.11
CA LEU A 71 -4.86 19.76 3.69
C LEU A 71 -6.03 19.37 2.79
N LEU A 72 -6.69 20.34 2.16
CA LEU A 72 -7.79 20.08 1.22
C LEU A 72 -7.30 19.27 0.01
N LYS A 73 -6.23 19.72 -0.66
CA LYS A 73 -5.64 19.01 -1.81
C LYS A 73 -5.23 17.60 -1.44
N SER A 74 -4.53 17.44 -0.31
CA SER A 74 -4.12 16.12 0.18
C SER A 74 -5.32 15.20 0.39
N ASN A 75 -6.37 15.67 1.03
CA ASN A 75 -7.55 14.88 1.31
C ASN A 75 -8.37 14.55 0.06
N LEU A 76 -8.42 15.42 -0.96
CA LEU A 76 -9.04 15.10 -2.25
C LEU A 76 -8.33 13.94 -2.95
N PHE A 77 -6.99 13.95 -2.96
CA PHE A 77 -6.23 12.85 -3.53
C PHE A 77 -6.29 11.59 -2.67
N SER A 78 -6.29 11.73 -1.35
CA SER A 78 -6.44 10.59 -0.44
C SER A 78 -7.79 9.91 -0.58
N LEU A 79 -8.85 10.63 -0.95
CA LEU A 79 -10.17 10.06 -1.25
C LEU A 79 -10.08 9.05 -2.40
N CYS A 80 -9.37 9.37 -3.49
CA CYS A 80 -9.13 8.45 -4.60
C CYS A 80 -8.40 7.19 -4.12
N TRP A 81 -7.35 7.36 -3.31
CA TRP A 81 -6.65 6.24 -2.69
C TRP A 81 -7.55 5.42 -1.75
N GLY A 82 -8.41 6.07 -0.97
CA GLY A 82 -9.37 5.38 -0.09
C GLY A 82 -10.30 4.46 -0.88
N ILE A 83 -10.83 4.92 -2.02
CA ILE A 83 -11.65 4.10 -2.93
C ILE A 83 -10.81 2.93 -3.47
N ALA A 84 -9.58 3.19 -3.92
CA ALA A 84 -8.67 2.16 -4.41
C ALA A 84 -8.44 1.06 -3.38
N ASN A 85 -8.25 1.44 -2.12
CA ASN A 85 -7.97 0.53 -1.02
C ASN A 85 -9.16 -0.38 -0.70
N VAL A 86 -10.39 0.17 -0.73
CA VAL A 86 -11.62 -0.63 -0.60
C VAL A 86 -11.74 -1.62 -1.76
N LEU A 87 -11.50 -1.16 -3.00
CA LEU A 87 -11.52 -2.03 -4.17
C LEU A 87 -10.48 -3.15 -4.07
N LEU A 88 -9.28 -2.87 -3.55
CA LEU A 88 -8.26 -3.87 -3.28
C LEU A 88 -8.76 -4.96 -2.31
N GLY A 89 -9.37 -4.55 -1.19
CA GLY A 89 -9.93 -5.50 -0.23
C GLY A 89 -10.99 -6.41 -0.85
N ILE A 90 -11.84 -5.87 -1.72
CA ILE A 90 -12.82 -6.66 -2.48
C ILE A 90 -12.11 -7.60 -3.46
N CYS A 91 -11.04 -7.14 -4.12
CA CYS A 91 -10.25 -7.96 -5.04
C CYS A 91 -9.58 -9.14 -4.34
N PHE A 92 -9.15 -9.01 -3.06
CA PHE A 92 -8.61 -10.13 -2.29
C PHE A 92 -9.56 -11.31 -2.23
N VAL A 93 -10.86 -11.04 -2.11
CA VAL A 93 -11.90 -12.07 -2.07
C VAL A 93 -12.18 -12.63 -3.47
N ARG A 94 -12.13 -11.77 -4.52
CA ARG A 94 -12.52 -12.13 -5.89
C ARG A 94 -11.44 -12.87 -6.66
N ILE A 95 -10.22 -12.34 -6.67
CA ILE A 95 -9.11 -12.85 -7.50
C ILE A 95 -7.90 -13.32 -6.69
N GLY A 96 -7.98 -13.23 -5.36
CA GLY A 96 -6.92 -13.65 -4.43
C GLY A 96 -5.92 -12.56 -4.11
N ILE A 97 -5.19 -12.74 -3.01
CA ILE A 97 -4.25 -11.75 -2.45
C ILE A 97 -3.08 -11.51 -3.42
N ALA A 98 -2.47 -12.60 -3.89
CA ALA A 98 -1.27 -12.56 -4.73
C ALA A 98 -1.50 -11.75 -6.01
N LEU A 99 -2.59 -12.03 -6.74
CA LEU A 99 -2.90 -11.39 -8.00
C LEU A 99 -3.34 -9.93 -7.79
N SER A 100 -4.13 -9.67 -6.75
CA SER A 100 -4.60 -8.33 -6.41
C SER A 100 -3.43 -7.39 -6.10
N PHE A 101 -2.49 -7.80 -5.26
CA PHE A 101 -1.30 -7.00 -4.99
C PHE A 101 -0.42 -6.80 -6.22
N ALA A 102 -0.19 -7.83 -7.00
CA ALA A 102 0.64 -7.70 -8.20
C ALA A 102 0.08 -6.66 -9.17
N ILE A 103 -1.22 -6.72 -9.49
CA ILE A 103 -1.84 -5.84 -10.48
C ILE A 103 -1.99 -4.42 -9.92
N LEU A 104 -2.59 -4.27 -8.72
CA LEU A 104 -2.78 -2.95 -8.11
C LEU A 104 -1.45 -2.23 -7.93
N THR A 105 -0.48 -2.91 -7.30
CA THR A 105 0.80 -2.30 -6.98
C THR A 105 1.56 -1.95 -8.25
N GLY A 106 1.53 -2.82 -9.25
CA GLY A 106 2.24 -2.56 -10.48
C GLY A 106 1.70 -1.38 -11.27
N VAL A 107 0.39 -1.28 -11.40
CA VAL A 107 -0.24 -0.11 -12.01
C VAL A 107 0.01 1.13 -11.14
N GLY A 108 -0.15 1.02 -9.83
CA GLY A 108 0.06 2.11 -8.88
C GLY A 108 1.49 2.60 -8.83
N VAL A 109 2.50 1.71 -8.92
CA VAL A 109 3.92 2.09 -8.90
C VAL A 109 4.31 2.86 -10.15
N SER A 110 3.86 2.43 -11.31
CA SER A 110 4.18 3.13 -12.57
C SER A 110 3.83 4.61 -12.48
N LEU A 111 2.69 4.92 -11.87
CA LEU A 111 2.23 6.28 -11.65
C LEU A 111 2.83 6.89 -10.37
N GLY A 112 2.82 6.15 -9.26
CA GLY A 112 3.24 6.64 -7.95
C GLY A 112 4.71 6.98 -7.83
N VAL A 113 5.59 6.28 -8.56
CA VAL A 113 7.03 6.59 -8.63
C VAL A 113 7.29 7.76 -9.58
N THR A 114 6.56 7.84 -10.69
CA THR A 114 6.78 8.91 -11.67
C THR A 114 6.21 10.26 -11.23
N ILE A 115 5.12 10.27 -10.44
CA ILE A 115 4.49 11.49 -9.96
C ILE A 115 5.46 12.41 -9.21
N PRO A 116 6.22 11.96 -8.19
CA PRO A 116 7.18 12.81 -7.50
C PRO A 116 8.32 13.32 -8.40
N MET A 117 8.68 12.57 -9.45
CA MET A 117 9.71 12.97 -10.40
C MET A 117 9.24 14.14 -11.28
N VAL A 118 7.92 14.24 -11.53
CA VAL A 118 7.32 15.33 -12.33
C VAL A 118 6.91 16.50 -11.44
N VAL A 119 6.27 16.24 -10.32
CA VAL A 119 5.62 17.26 -9.49
C VAL A 119 6.52 17.77 -8.36
N LYS A 120 7.61 17.10 -8.01
CA LYS A 120 8.56 17.45 -6.92
C LYS A 120 7.95 17.61 -5.51
N GLY A 121 6.81 18.16 -5.31
CA GLY A 121 6.04 18.21 -4.07
C GLY A 121 6.75 18.79 -2.84
N SER A 122 6.52 18.22 -1.66
CA SER A 122 7.05 18.65 -0.36
C SER A 122 7.68 17.48 0.43
N GLY A 123 8.46 17.80 1.45
CA GLY A 123 9.15 16.81 2.28
C GLY A 123 10.09 15.91 1.47
N LEU A 124 10.00 14.60 1.66
CA LEU A 124 10.83 13.64 0.93
C LEU A 124 10.60 13.67 -0.59
N PHE A 125 9.44 14.10 -1.05
CA PHE A 125 9.10 14.15 -2.48
C PHE A 125 9.77 15.30 -3.22
N SER A 126 10.20 16.36 -2.51
CA SER A 126 10.93 17.49 -3.10
C SER A 126 12.30 17.10 -3.69
N THR A 127 12.86 15.99 -3.21
CA THR A 127 14.20 15.51 -3.63
C THR A 127 14.13 14.34 -4.62
N ALA A 128 12.97 14.09 -5.23
CA ALA A 128 12.83 13.07 -6.26
C ALA A 128 13.73 13.35 -7.47
N ALA A 129 14.26 12.29 -8.10
CA ALA A 129 15.13 12.42 -9.25
C ALA A 129 14.43 13.07 -10.46
N ASP A 130 15.17 13.80 -11.29
CA ASP A 130 14.63 14.31 -12.55
C ASP A 130 14.47 13.18 -13.57
N LEU A 131 13.42 13.25 -14.39
CA LEU A 131 13.09 12.20 -15.37
C LEU A 131 14.24 11.91 -16.34
N ILE A 132 14.97 12.96 -16.76
CA ILE A 132 16.05 12.88 -17.75
C ILE A 132 17.40 12.59 -17.11
N SER A 133 17.52 12.67 -15.77
CA SER A 133 18.76 12.34 -15.07
C SER A 133 19.12 10.86 -15.19
N PRO A 134 20.41 10.48 -15.00
CA PRO A 134 20.80 9.07 -14.96
C PRO A 134 19.98 8.25 -13.96
N ALA A 135 19.73 8.80 -12.77
CA ALA A 135 18.85 8.19 -11.76
C ALA A 135 17.43 8.00 -12.28
N GLY A 136 16.83 9.06 -12.86
CA GLY A 136 15.48 9.01 -13.39
C GLY A 136 15.29 7.97 -14.48
N LYS A 137 16.20 7.93 -15.45
CA LYS A 137 16.19 6.94 -16.54
C LYS A 137 16.27 5.51 -16.02
N MET A 138 17.13 5.26 -15.02
CA MET A 138 17.27 3.93 -14.43
C MET A 138 16.04 3.53 -13.61
N ILE A 139 15.43 4.46 -12.87
CA ILE A 139 14.17 4.22 -12.16
C ILE A 139 13.06 3.87 -13.15
N LEU A 140 12.91 4.63 -14.25
CA LEU A 140 11.92 4.35 -15.28
C LEU A 140 12.15 3.00 -15.96
N ALA A 141 13.41 2.63 -16.21
CA ALA A 141 13.75 1.29 -16.68
C ALA A 141 13.31 0.21 -15.70
N GLY A 142 13.53 0.40 -14.40
CA GLY A 142 13.04 -0.49 -13.35
C GLY A 142 11.52 -0.61 -13.33
N VAL A 143 10.79 0.49 -13.50
CA VAL A 143 9.32 0.49 -13.64
C VAL A 143 8.89 -0.30 -14.88
N ALA A 144 9.56 -0.13 -16.02
CA ALA A 144 9.25 -0.90 -17.23
C ALA A 144 9.47 -2.41 -17.03
N VAL A 145 10.57 -2.81 -16.39
CA VAL A 145 10.84 -4.21 -16.02
C VAL A 145 9.78 -4.74 -15.07
N MET A 146 9.35 -3.92 -14.09
CA MET A 146 8.27 -4.28 -13.17
C MET A 146 6.97 -4.56 -13.91
N MET A 147 6.58 -3.74 -14.88
CA MET A 147 5.38 -3.96 -15.69
C MET A 147 5.42 -5.29 -16.43
N VAL A 148 6.58 -5.69 -16.97
CA VAL A 148 6.75 -7.02 -17.57
C VAL A 148 6.52 -8.12 -16.52
N GLY A 149 7.11 -8.00 -15.34
CA GLY A 149 6.89 -8.96 -14.25
C GLY A 149 5.41 -9.12 -13.88
N ILE A 150 4.67 -8.01 -13.82
CA ILE A 150 3.23 -8.02 -13.53
C ILE A 150 2.43 -8.74 -14.60
N VAL A 151 2.75 -8.56 -15.87
CA VAL A 151 2.12 -9.29 -16.98
C VAL A 151 2.30 -10.81 -16.80
N PHE A 152 3.51 -11.26 -16.43
CA PHE A 152 3.75 -12.69 -16.14
C PHE A 152 2.92 -13.18 -14.94
N VAL A 153 2.85 -12.42 -13.85
CA VAL A 153 2.03 -12.74 -12.67
C VAL A 153 0.54 -12.77 -13.02
N ALA A 154 0.06 -11.84 -13.86
CA ALA A 154 -1.32 -11.83 -14.32
C ALA A 154 -1.66 -13.09 -15.12
N PHE A 155 -0.83 -13.47 -16.11
CA PHE A 155 -1.00 -14.70 -16.88
C PHE A 155 -0.94 -15.96 -15.99
N ALA A 156 -0.06 -15.95 -14.99
CA ALA A 156 0.00 -17.03 -14.01
C ALA A 156 -1.33 -17.18 -13.22
N GLY A 157 -1.90 -16.03 -12.79
CA GLY A 157 -3.20 -15.99 -12.12
C GLY A 157 -4.34 -16.52 -12.99
N PHE A 158 -4.40 -16.12 -14.26
CA PHE A 158 -5.36 -16.66 -15.24
C PHE A 158 -5.25 -18.18 -15.37
N GLY A 159 -4.00 -18.67 -15.53
CA GLY A 159 -3.74 -20.08 -15.65
C GLY A 159 -4.13 -20.87 -14.39
N ARG A 160 -3.86 -20.33 -13.20
CA ARG A 160 -4.26 -20.88 -11.91
C ARG A 160 -5.78 -21.03 -11.82
N ASP A 161 -6.52 -19.96 -12.08
CA ASP A 161 -7.97 -19.96 -11.94
C ASP A 161 -8.64 -20.92 -12.94
N ARG A 162 -8.08 -21.02 -14.16
CA ARG A 162 -8.54 -22.01 -15.16
C ARG A 162 -8.28 -23.43 -14.70
N MET A 163 -7.11 -23.72 -14.11
CA MET A 163 -6.78 -25.08 -13.62
C MET A 163 -7.65 -25.48 -12.43
N LEU A 164 -7.91 -24.56 -11.51
CA LEU A 164 -8.71 -24.82 -10.32
C LEU A 164 -10.22 -24.76 -10.59
N LYS A 165 -10.64 -24.60 -11.85
CA LYS A 165 -12.05 -24.42 -12.26
C LYS A 165 -12.78 -23.32 -11.48
N ASN A 166 -12.05 -22.32 -10.99
CA ASN A 166 -12.58 -21.20 -10.22
C ASN A 166 -13.24 -20.11 -11.10
N THR A 167 -13.51 -20.43 -12.36
CA THR A 167 -13.86 -19.45 -13.40
C THR A 167 -15.33 -19.04 -13.41
N GLY A 168 -16.19 -19.56 -12.52
CA GLY A 168 -17.63 -19.46 -12.81
C GLY A 168 -18.55 -18.90 -11.74
N ASN A 169 -18.25 -18.92 -10.46
CA ASN A 169 -19.28 -18.71 -9.43
C ASN A 169 -19.11 -17.53 -8.48
N LYS A 170 -18.16 -16.61 -8.73
CA LYS A 170 -18.04 -15.39 -7.91
C LYS A 170 -18.74 -14.23 -8.60
N PRO A 171 -19.52 -13.39 -7.88
CA PRO A 171 -20.19 -12.23 -8.47
C PRO A 171 -19.19 -11.32 -9.19
N GLY A 172 -19.40 -11.11 -10.50
CA GLY A 172 -18.52 -10.32 -11.37
C GLY A 172 -17.33 -11.07 -11.98
N GLY A 173 -17.14 -12.37 -11.67
CA GLY A 173 -16.12 -13.24 -12.28
C GLY A 173 -14.68 -12.75 -12.12
N PHE A 174 -13.74 -13.47 -12.74
CA PHE A 174 -12.31 -13.11 -12.79
C PHE A 174 -12.09 -11.75 -13.51
N TRP A 175 -12.72 -11.55 -14.65
CA TRP A 175 -12.61 -10.33 -15.45
C TRP A 175 -13.08 -9.08 -14.69
N GLY A 176 -14.21 -9.17 -13.99
CA GLY A 176 -14.69 -8.08 -13.14
C GLY A 176 -13.71 -7.73 -12.00
N GLY A 177 -13.10 -8.74 -11.40
CA GLY A 177 -12.05 -8.55 -10.40
C GLY A 177 -10.79 -7.90 -10.98
N LEU A 178 -10.37 -8.33 -12.18
CA LEU A 178 -9.21 -7.78 -12.89
C LEU A 178 -9.40 -6.30 -13.24
N ILE A 179 -10.54 -5.94 -13.87
CA ILE A 179 -10.86 -4.56 -14.23
C ILE A 179 -10.91 -3.69 -12.96
N MET A 180 -11.58 -4.18 -11.91
CA MET A 180 -11.64 -3.49 -10.62
C MET A 180 -10.24 -3.26 -10.05
N CYS A 181 -9.34 -4.22 -10.16
CA CYS A 181 -7.97 -4.12 -9.68
C CYS A 181 -7.14 -3.10 -10.48
N ILE A 182 -7.33 -3.03 -11.80
CA ILE A 182 -6.70 -2.01 -12.66
C ILE A 182 -7.18 -0.61 -12.28
N ILE A 183 -8.49 -0.42 -12.12
CA ILE A 183 -9.08 0.86 -11.68
C ILE A 183 -8.53 1.23 -10.30
N ALA A 184 -8.48 0.28 -9.37
CA ALA A 184 -7.88 0.49 -8.06
C ALA A 184 -6.40 0.90 -8.17
N GLY A 185 -5.63 0.29 -9.07
CA GLY A 185 -4.23 0.66 -9.33
C GLY A 185 -4.08 2.11 -9.80
N ILE A 186 -4.93 2.56 -10.72
CA ILE A 186 -4.94 3.96 -11.18
C ILE A 186 -5.29 4.91 -10.03
N LEU A 187 -6.36 4.63 -9.30
CA LEU A 187 -6.80 5.46 -8.18
C LEU A 187 -5.81 5.44 -7.01
N SER A 188 -5.01 4.37 -6.88
CA SER A 188 -4.04 4.24 -5.79
C SER A 188 -2.91 5.27 -5.85
N CYS A 189 -2.63 5.85 -7.02
CA CYS A 189 -1.65 6.94 -7.14
C CYS A 189 -2.08 8.20 -6.36
N GLY A 190 -3.34 8.31 -6.00
CA GLY A 190 -3.84 9.37 -5.12
C GLY A 190 -3.07 9.47 -3.80
N ILE A 191 -2.54 8.35 -3.26
CA ILE A 191 -1.68 8.40 -2.06
C ILE A 191 -0.38 9.18 -2.31
N SER A 192 0.25 8.98 -3.47
CA SER A 192 1.49 9.71 -3.81
C SER A 192 1.23 11.21 -3.89
N PHE A 193 0.14 11.63 -4.55
CA PHE A 193 -0.25 13.04 -4.59
C PHE A 193 -0.59 13.59 -3.20
N ALA A 194 -1.32 12.83 -2.37
CA ALA A 194 -1.61 13.24 -1.01
C ALA A 194 -0.33 13.53 -0.22
N PHE A 195 0.67 12.65 -0.29
CA PHE A 195 1.97 12.86 0.35
C PHE A 195 2.78 13.99 -0.29
N VAL A 196 2.76 14.14 -1.62
CA VAL A 196 3.44 15.24 -2.34
C VAL A 196 3.03 16.60 -1.78
N TYR A 197 1.77 16.77 -1.41
CA TYR A 197 1.28 18.02 -0.85
C TYR A 197 1.44 18.12 0.66
N SER A 198 1.16 17.08 1.43
CA SER A 198 0.95 17.19 2.88
C SER A 198 2.13 16.77 3.75
N GLN A 199 2.99 15.87 3.27
CA GLN A 199 4.04 15.27 4.13
C GLN A 199 4.98 16.33 4.70
N GLY A 200 5.56 17.19 3.87
CA GLY A 200 6.48 18.22 4.32
C GLY A 200 5.83 19.18 5.32
N PRO A 201 4.75 19.86 4.96
CA PRO A 201 4.09 20.81 5.86
C PRO A 201 3.66 20.21 7.20
N ILE A 202 3.03 19.03 7.21
CA ILE A 202 2.58 18.38 8.45
C ILE A 202 3.77 17.97 9.32
N VAL A 203 4.76 17.28 8.73
CA VAL A 203 5.95 16.84 9.49
C VAL A 203 6.71 18.02 10.07
N GLN A 204 6.91 19.09 9.31
CA GLN A 204 7.58 20.30 9.80
C GLN A 204 6.80 20.96 10.93
N ALA A 205 5.48 21.08 10.79
CA ALA A 205 4.62 21.65 11.83
C ALA A 205 4.69 20.83 13.14
N MET A 206 4.65 19.51 13.04
CA MET A 206 4.77 18.62 14.22
C MET A 206 6.15 18.70 14.87
N LYS A 207 7.23 18.73 14.08
CA LYS A 207 8.59 18.87 14.58
C LYS A 207 8.83 20.25 15.22
N ALA A 208 8.24 21.31 14.71
CA ALA A 208 8.27 22.65 15.31
C ALA A 208 7.61 22.67 16.70
N GLN A 209 6.70 21.75 16.99
CA GLN A 209 6.10 21.56 18.33
C GLN A 209 6.87 20.54 19.19
N GLY A 210 8.01 20.01 18.72
CA GLY A 210 8.86 19.08 19.47
C GLY A 210 8.58 17.59 19.24
N ALA A 211 7.80 17.24 18.22
CA ALA A 211 7.59 15.83 17.88
C ALA A 211 8.86 15.20 17.26
N SER A 212 9.13 13.95 17.61
CA SER A 212 10.18 13.16 16.97
C SER A 212 9.77 12.67 15.57
N ASP A 213 10.75 12.21 14.77
CA ASP A 213 10.55 11.87 13.35
C ASP A 213 9.42 10.87 13.10
N ILE A 214 9.36 9.77 13.87
CA ILE A 214 8.38 8.71 13.64
C ILE A 214 6.95 9.20 13.92
N PRO A 215 6.59 9.73 15.10
CA PRO A 215 5.26 10.29 15.34
C PRO A 215 4.88 11.40 14.38
N ALA A 216 5.82 12.29 14.02
CA ALA A 216 5.57 13.34 13.04
C ALA A 216 5.20 12.78 11.65
N ASN A 217 5.83 11.69 11.20
CA ASN A 217 5.45 11.03 9.94
C ASN A 217 4.12 10.28 10.06
N ILE A 218 3.82 9.65 11.20
CA ILE A 218 2.53 8.98 11.43
C ILE A 218 1.39 10.00 11.46
N SER A 219 1.61 11.22 11.95
CA SER A 219 0.61 12.28 11.99
C SER A 219 0.08 12.68 10.60
N VAL A 220 0.85 12.43 9.53
CA VAL A 220 0.39 12.64 8.15
C VAL A 220 -0.83 11.77 7.83
N TRP A 221 -0.87 10.54 8.39
CA TRP A 221 -2.00 9.61 8.21
C TRP A 221 -3.26 10.08 8.93
N ALA A 222 -3.13 10.72 10.08
CA ALA A 222 -4.27 11.15 10.90
C ALA A 222 -5.09 12.25 10.20
N VAL A 223 -4.47 13.24 9.58
CA VAL A 223 -5.17 14.39 8.98
C VAL A 223 -4.93 14.50 7.48
N GLY A 224 -3.70 14.32 7.01
CA GLY A 224 -3.37 14.44 5.58
C GLY A 224 -4.05 13.38 4.70
N LEU A 225 -4.35 12.20 5.25
CA LEU A 225 -5.02 11.11 4.56
C LEU A 225 -6.39 10.74 5.17
N LEU A 226 -6.97 11.63 5.95
CA LEU A 226 -8.21 11.39 6.69
C LEU A 226 -9.38 10.98 5.78
N ALA A 227 -9.59 11.68 4.65
CA ALA A 227 -10.70 11.38 3.75
C ALA A 227 -10.62 9.95 3.18
N GLY A 228 -9.43 9.51 2.78
CA GLY A 228 -9.19 8.13 2.34
C GLY A 228 -9.40 7.10 3.45
N GLY A 229 -8.94 7.42 4.66
CA GLY A 229 -9.18 6.59 5.85
C GLY A 229 -10.68 6.43 6.14
N LEU A 230 -11.44 7.53 6.08
CA LEU A 230 -12.89 7.50 6.31
C LEU A 230 -13.63 6.64 5.29
N VAL A 231 -13.25 6.66 4.01
CA VAL A 231 -13.86 5.76 2.99
C VAL A 231 -13.69 4.31 3.37
N ASN A 232 -12.51 3.94 3.87
CA ASN A 232 -12.20 2.57 4.29
C ASN A 232 -12.95 2.11 5.54
N ILE A 233 -13.52 3.04 6.30
CA ILE A 233 -14.34 2.75 7.49
C ILE A 233 -15.83 2.84 7.14
N MET A 234 -16.24 3.89 6.43
CA MET A 234 -17.66 4.16 6.16
C MET A 234 -18.27 3.15 5.21
N TYR A 235 -17.55 2.74 4.15
CA TYR A 235 -18.08 1.78 3.19
C TYR A 235 -18.37 0.41 3.80
N PRO A 236 -17.44 -0.25 4.52
CA PRO A 236 -17.76 -1.49 5.21
C PRO A 236 -18.79 -1.30 6.34
N ALA A 237 -18.82 -0.17 7.05
CA ALA A 237 -19.85 0.13 8.02
C ALA A 237 -21.26 0.19 7.38
N PHE A 238 -21.35 0.79 6.20
CA PHE A 238 -22.58 0.77 5.40
C PHE A 238 -22.99 -0.68 5.05
N LEU A 239 -22.06 -1.53 4.61
CA LEU A 239 -22.34 -2.92 4.29
C LEU A 239 -22.79 -3.71 5.54
N LEU A 240 -22.12 -3.53 6.68
CA LEU A 240 -22.51 -4.13 7.96
C LEU A 240 -23.95 -3.78 8.36
N THR A 241 -24.33 -2.50 8.18
CA THR A 241 -25.66 -2.01 8.46
C THR A 241 -26.68 -2.57 7.48
N LYS A 242 -26.37 -2.52 6.17
CA LYS A 242 -27.23 -3.06 5.10
C LYS A 242 -27.48 -4.55 5.28
N ASN A 243 -26.45 -5.32 5.62
CA ASN A 243 -26.52 -6.77 5.80
C ASN A 243 -26.99 -7.16 7.22
N LYS A 244 -27.23 -6.19 8.11
CA LYS A 244 -27.62 -6.41 9.51
C LYS A 244 -26.68 -7.35 10.28
N SER A 245 -25.38 -7.30 9.97
CA SER A 245 -24.40 -8.29 10.40
C SER A 245 -23.50 -7.85 11.58
N TRP A 246 -23.79 -6.70 12.22
CA TRP A 246 -23.05 -6.20 13.39
C TRP A 246 -22.97 -7.19 14.55
N SER A 247 -24.02 -8.04 14.73
CA SER A 247 -24.05 -9.03 15.80
C SER A 247 -22.95 -10.09 15.70
N LEU A 248 -22.37 -10.30 14.52
CA LEU A 248 -21.30 -11.28 14.29
C LEU A 248 -20.03 -10.95 15.09
N PHE A 249 -19.77 -9.68 15.37
CA PHE A 249 -18.63 -9.27 16.19
C PHE A 249 -18.65 -9.86 17.60
N ARG A 250 -19.83 -9.98 18.20
CA ARG A 250 -20.01 -10.59 19.54
C ARG A 250 -19.80 -12.11 19.53
N GLN A 251 -19.99 -12.76 18.38
CA GLN A 251 -19.93 -14.21 18.23
C GLN A 251 -18.58 -14.75 17.79
N SER A 252 -17.63 -13.87 17.44
CA SER A 252 -16.40 -14.27 16.76
C SER A 252 -15.19 -13.46 17.23
N GLY A 253 -14.94 -13.45 18.55
CA GLY A 253 -13.81 -12.72 19.14
C GLY A 253 -12.44 -13.06 18.52
N LYS A 254 -12.22 -14.34 18.12
CA LYS A 254 -11.02 -14.73 17.40
C LYS A 254 -10.88 -14.00 16.06
N GLU A 255 -11.96 -13.82 15.32
CA GLU A 255 -11.91 -13.16 14.00
C GLU A 255 -11.80 -11.64 14.16
N VAL A 256 -12.33 -11.07 15.24
CA VAL A 256 -12.05 -9.68 15.63
C VAL A 256 -10.54 -9.50 15.88
N ALA A 257 -9.93 -10.40 16.66
CA ALA A 257 -8.48 -10.35 16.90
C ALA A 257 -7.66 -10.47 15.61
N LEU A 258 -8.03 -11.36 14.69
CA LEU A 258 -7.39 -11.46 13.38
C LEU A 258 -7.56 -10.18 12.56
N SER A 259 -8.71 -9.52 12.66
CA SER A 259 -8.94 -8.22 12.00
C SER A 259 -8.08 -7.10 12.59
N LEU A 260 -7.87 -7.10 13.91
CA LEU A 260 -6.92 -6.17 14.56
C LEU A 260 -5.49 -6.40 14.07
N VAL A 261 -5.08 -7.66 13.86
CA VAL A 261 -3.77 -7.97 13.26
C VAL A 261 -3.62 -7.31 11.88
N ILE A 262 -4.67 -7.25 11.07
CA ILE A 262 -4.64 -6.54 9.77
C ILE A 262 -4.34 -5.05 9.99
N GLY A 263 -5.01 -4.39 10.93
CA GLY A 263 -4.78 -2.98 11.24
C GLY A 263 -3.37 -2.71 11.79
N ILE A 264 -2.90 -3.54 12.73
CA ILE A 264 -1.55 -3.46 13.29
C ILE A 264 -0.50 -3.69 12.18
N ASN A 265 -0.73 -4.67 11.31
CA ASN A 265 0.16 -4.96 10.19
C ASN A 265 0.27 -3.76 9.25
N PHE A 266 -0.85 -3.10 8.94
CA PHE A 266 -0.88 -1.90 8.11
C PHE A 266 -0.02 -0.79 8.71
N ILE A 267 -0.30 -0.38 9.96
CA ILE A 267 0.43 0.74 10.57
C ILE A 267 1.91 0.41 10.81
N THR A 268 2.22 -0.84 11.14
CA THR A 268 3.61 -1.32 11.28
C THR A 268 4.35 -1.21 9.95
N ALA A 269 3.75 -1.67 8.86
CA ALA A 269 4.34 -1.60 7.53
C ALA A 269 4.67 -0.17 7.11
N VAL A 270 3.72 0.77 7.29
CA VAL A 270 3.94 2.18 6.91
C VAL A 270 4.91 2.90 7.85
N THR A 271 4.95 2.53 9.13
CA THR A 271 5.91 3.08 10.09
C THR A 271 7.34 2.65 9.76
N ILE A 272 7.54 1.35 9.51
CA ILE A 272 8.84 0.79 9.11
C ILE A 272 9.28 1.40 7.77
N MET A 273 8.37 1.50 6.80
CA MET A 273 8.62 2.17 5.51
C MET A 273 9.07 3.62 5.74
N GLY A 274 8.31 4.39 6.51
CA GLY A 274 8.61 5.81 6.77
C GLY A 274 9.97 6.00 7.44
N LYS A 275 10.32 5.19 8.45
CA LYS A 275 11.65 5.21 9.08
C LYS A 275 12.74 4.82 8.08
N GLY A 276 12.52 3.79 7.28
CA GLY A 276 13.47 3.37 6.25
C GLY A 276 13.71 4.47 5.22
N MET A 277 12.65 5.13 4.74
CA MET A 277 12.76 6.27 3.81
C MET A 277 13.55 7.44 4.40
N LEU A 278 13.36 7.75 5.69
CA LEU A 278 14.13 8.81 6.37
C LEU A 278 15.63 8.46 6.42
N LEU A 279 16.00 7.21 6.69
CA LEU A 279 17.39 6.76 6.72
C LEU A 279 18.02 6.72 5.32
N ILE A 280 17.24 6.47 4.28
CA ILE A 280 17.69 6.58 2.88
C ILE A 280 17.87 8.06 2.49
N GLY A 281 17.21 8.99 3.20
CA GLY A 281 17.32 10.43 2.99
C GLY A 281 16.73 10.86 1.65
N ALA A 282 17.47 11.68 0.88
CA ALA A 282 17.02 12.25 -0.39
C ALA A 282 16.53 11.19 -1.43
N PHE A 283 16.89 9.93 -1.27
CA PHE A 283 16.47 8.83 -2.14
C PHE A 283 15.18 8.12 -1.66
N GLY A 284 14.71 8.45 -0.46
CA GLY A 284 13.58 7.76 0.17
C GLY A 284 12.28 7.83 -0.63
N ALA A 285 11.98 9.01 -1.21
CA ALA A 285 10.70 9.23 -1.88
C ALA A 285 10.54 8.48 -3.21
N SER A 286 11.59 8.41 -4.02
CA SER A 286 11.48 7.80 -5.35
C SER A 286 11.79 6.30 -5.30
N VAL A 287 12.86 5.92 -4.67
CA VAL A 287 13.33 4.53 -4.71
C VAL A 287 13.00 3.78 -3.45
N GLY A 288 13.05 4.42 -2.29
CA GLY A 288 12.51 3.79 -1.10
C GLY A 288 11.06 3.36 -1.34
N PHE A 289 10.24 4.22 -1.95
CA PHE A 289 8.86 3.89 -2.31
C PHE A 289 8.78 2.78 -3.37
N GLY A 290 9.59 2.84 -4.44
CA GLY A 290 9.60 1.80 -5.48
C GLY A 290 10.03 0.43 -4.96
N VAL A 291 11.09 0.38 -4.12
CA VAL A 291 11.53 -0.86 -3.47
C VAL A 291 10.46 -1.41 -2.53
N TYR A 292 9.83 -0.54 -1.72
CA TYR A 292 8.71 -0.91 -0.86
C TYR A 292 7.59 -1.58 -1.65
N GLN A 293 7.19 -0.99 -2.76
CA GLN A 293 6.12 -1.49 -3.61
C GLN A 293 6.48 -2.83 -4.27
N ALA A 294 7.73 -3.00 -4.72
CA ALA A 294 8.18 -4.29 -5.24
C ALA A 294 8.14 -5.38 -4.16
N MET A 295 8.60 -5.06 -2.94
CA MET A 295 8.53 -5.99 -1.82
C MET A 295 7.10 -6.27 -1.37
N GLN A 296 6.17 -5.31 -1.52
CA GLN A 296 4.74 -5.52 -1.29
C GLN A 296 4.17 -6.57 -2.23
N ILE A 297 4.55 -6.56 -3.51
CA ILE A 297 4.15 -7.60 -4.45
C ILE A 297 4.69 -8.97 -3.98
N LEU A 298 5.97 -9.04 -3.63
CA LEU A 298 6.60 -10.28 -3.17
C LEU A 298 5.95 -10.80 -1.88
N GLY A 299 5.65 -9.91 -0.92
CA GLY A 299 4.90 -10.26 0.29
C GLY A 299 3.50 -10.81 -0.02
N GLY A 300 2.80 -10.22 -0.97
CA GLY A 300 1.51 -10.71 -1.46
C GLY A 300 1.61 -12.09 -2.11
N GLN A 301 2.65 -12.33 -2.91
CA GLN A 301 2.92 -13.65 -3.49
C GLN A 301 3.19 -14.69 -2.39
N ALA A 302 4.08 -14.38 -1.44
CA ALA A 302 4.38 -15.27 -0.32
C ALA A 302 3.12 -15.60 0.49
N ALA A 303 2.30 -14.59 0.81
CA ALA A 303 1.03 -14.78 1.49
C ALA A 303 0.06 -15.68 0.69
N GLY A 304 -0.01 -15.52 -0.63
CA GLY A 304 -0.79 -16.35 -1.52
C GLY A 304 -0.33 -17.82 -1.55
N PHE A 305 0.98 -18.05 -1.60
CA PHE A 305 1.55 -19.40 -1.53
C PHE A 305 1.29 -20.05 -0.17
N ILE A 306 1.60 -19.36 0.93
CA ILE A 306 1.41 -19.87 2.30
C ILE A 306 -0.07 -20.14 2.59
N SER A 307 -0.98 -19.31 2.10
CA SER A 307 -2.43 -19.48 2.26
C SER A 307 -3.04 -20.57 1.37
N GLY A 308 -2.22 -21.24 0.56
CA GLY A 308 -2.66 -22.34 -0.31
C GLY A 308 -3.39 -21.91 -1.58
N GLU A 309 -3.33 -20.64 -1.98
CA GLU A 309 -3.94 -20.17 -3.24
C GLU A 309 -3.35 -20.87 -4.48
N TRP A 310 -2.15 -21.43 -4.37
CA TRP A 310 -1.45 -22.15 -5.43
C TRP A 310 -1.41 -23.66 -5.24
N LYS A 311 -2.14 -24.17 -4.22
CA LYS A 311 -2.20 -25.61 -3.96
C LYS A 311 -2.88 -26.34 -5.14
N GLY A 312 -2.20 -27.32 -5.70
CA GLY A 312 -2.68 -28.09 -6.87
C GLY A 312 -2.39 -27.41 -8.22
N VAL A 313 -1.78 -26.24 -8.25
CA VAL A 313 -1.36 -25.56 -9.49
C VAL A 313 0.04 -26.04 -9.89
N HIS A 314 0.19 -26.47 -11.15
CA HIS A 314 1.45 -26.96 -11.70
C HIS A 314 1.63 -26.55 -13.16
N GLY A 315 2.78 -26.85 -13.74
CA GLY A 315 3.07 -26.60 -15.15
C GLY A 315 3.24 -25.11 -15.49
N LYS A 316 2.62 -24.68 -16.60
CA LYS A 316 2.82 -23.33 -17.17
C LYS A 316 2.47 -22.18 -16.21
N PRO A 317 1.33 -22.21 -15.48
CA PRO A 317 0.98 -21.11 -14.57
C PRO A 317 1.99 -20.95 -13.44
N LEU A 318 2.45 -22.04 -12.82
CA LEU A 318 3.45 -21.96 -11.76
C LEU A 318 4.81 -21.43 -12.28
N LYS A 319 5.24 -21.88 -13.47
CA LYS A 319 6.46 -21.36 -14.11
C LYS A 319 6.35 -19.87 -14.40
N GLN A 320 5.22 -19.40 -14.93
CA GLN A 320 4.98 -17.97 -15.18
C GLN A 320 5.01 -17.16 -13.88
N MET A 321 4.47 -17.70 -12.79
CA MET A 321 4.53 -17.05 -11.46
C MET A 321 5.98 -16.91 -10.98
N CYS A 322 6.79 -17.99 -11.05
CA CYS A 322 8.20 -17.96 -10.66
C CYS A 322 9.00 -16.96 -11.52
N ILE A 323 8.79 -16.94 -12.84
CA ILE A 323 9.43 -15.99 -13.74
C ILE A 323 9.02 -14.55 -13.37
N GLY A 324 7.73 -14.31 -13.15
CA GLY A 324 7.22 -13.00 -12.73
C GLY A 324 7.86 -12.51 -11.43
N ILE A 325 7.99 -13.38 -10.42
CA ILE A 325 8.68 -13.07 -9.15
C ILE A 325 10.14 -12.67 -9.39
N ILE A 326 10.87 -13.43 -10.21
CA ILE A 326 12.27 -13.13 -10.54
C ILE A 326 12.39 -11.76 -11.22
N ILE A 327 11.53 -11.47 -12.21
CA ILE A 327 11.50 -10.19 -12.89
C ILE A 327 11.19 -9.04 -11.92
N LEU A 328 10.27 -9.22 -10.97
CA LEU A 328 9.95 -8.22 -9.94
C LEU A 328 11.13 -7.96 -9.00
N ILE A 329 11.89 -8.99 -8.63
CA ILE A 329 13.12 -8.82 -7.86
C ILE A 329 14.15 -8.02 -8.65
N ILE A 330 14.36 -8.34 -9.93
CA ILE A 330 15.26 -7.61 -10.83
C ILE A 330 14.81 -6.14 -10.92
N ALA A 331 13.51 -5.87 -11.10
CA ALA A 331 12.96 -4.52 -11.15
C ALA A 331 13.29 -3.72 -9.88
N ALA A 332 13.13 -4.34 -8.69
CA ALA A 332 13.48 -3.72 -7.41
C ALA A 332 14.98 -3.39 -7.33
N LEU A 333 15.85 -4.29 -7.78
CA LEU A 333 17.30 -4.07 -7.81
C LEU A 333 17.68 -2.96 -8.79
N VAL A 334 17.06 -2.91 -9.97
CA VAL A 334 17.29 -1.85 -10.97
C VAL A 334 16.87 -0.49 -10.42
N MET A 335 15.70 -0.40 -9.79
CA MET A 335 15.24 0.84 -9.13
C MET A 335 16.16 1.23 -7.97
N ALA A 336 16.59 0.28 -7.14
CA ALA A 336 17.54 0.53 -6.06
C ALA A 336 18.91 1.03 -6.58
N TYR A 337 19.40 0.44 -7.66
CA TYR A 337 20.62 0.92 -8.32
C TYR A 337 20.46 2.33 -8.89
N GLY A 338 19.31 2.63 -9.51
CA GLY A 338 18.98 3.96 -9.99
C GLY A 338 19.15 5.06 -8.96
N ASN A 339 19.00 4.72 -7.68
CA ASN A 339 19.21 5.65 -6.55
C ASN A 339 20.65 6.05 -6.31
N SER A 340 21.58 5.18 -6.59
CA SER A 340 23.01 5.48 -6.41
C SER A 340 23.55 6.40 -7.51
N LEU A 341 22.76 6.67 -8.55
CA LEU A 341 23.16 7.48 -9.69
C LEU A 341 22.88 8.97 -9.47
N PRO A 342 23.56 9.89 -10.19
CA PRO A 342 23.28 11.32 -10.14
C PRO A 342 21.83 11.63 -10.50
N LYS A 343 21.22 12.56 -9.75
CA LYS A 343 19.80 12.95 -9.85
C LYS A 343 19.55 14.14 -10.78
N VAL A 344 20.60 14.85 -11.12
CA VAL A 344 20.60 16.04 -11.99
C VAL A 344 21.39 15.73 -13.22
#